data_3129f821b63f1b5cc0cd96b660987a37
#
_entry.id   3129f821b63f1b5cc0cd96b660987a37
#
_cell.length_a   1.000
_cell.length_b   1.000
_cell.length_c   1.000
_cell.angle_alpha   90.00
_cell.angle_beta   90.00
_cell.angle_gamma   90.00
#
_symmetry.space_group_name_H-M   'P 1'
#
loop_
_entity.id
_entity.type
_entity.pdbx_description
1 polymer ?
#
loop_
_entity_poly.entity_id
_entity_poly.type
_entity_poly.pdbx_seq_one_letter_code
_entity_poly.pdbx_strand_id
1 'polypeptide(L)'
;MNPHDPAPGMEILAGFTTALATGAIRIIDLTQTLGPDFPSIVMPPEIGQSRAFRMEEISRYDERGGAWYWNNLSFGEHTGTHFDAPIHWVSGRDLPNSSTDTIPVADFIAPAVVIDCSKESAADADFLLTPDFIKAWEAVHGKIPSRCWVLMRTDWSKKTDPAAYQNFDEVGQHTPGPDPDAVRFLLNERDVLGFGTETIGTDAGQAAHFLPPYPCHYYMHGAGRYGLQCLTNLDLLPPTGSSLIAPPLKIQQGSGSPLRVLALVPANPAGASRA
;
A
#
# COMPACT_ATOMS: atom_id res chain seq x y z
N MET A 1 -20.38 -38.29 3.82
CA MET A 1 -19.93 -37.52 2.64
C MET A 1 -19.70 -38.51 1.53
N ASN A 2 -20.25 -38.25 0.37
CA ASN A 2 -20.00 -39.08 -0.82
C ASN A 2 -18.52 -38.89 -1.24
N PRO A 3 -17.74 -39.96 -1.43
CA PRO A 3 -16.31 -39.85 -1.80
C PRO A 3 -16.06 -39.15 -3.17
N HIS A 4 -17.13 -38.85 -3.92
CA HIS A 4 -17.06 -38.13 -5.20
C HIS A 4 -17.52 -36.68 -5.12
N ASP A 5 -17.92 -36.16 -3.95
CA ASP A 5 -18.23 -34.72 -3.82
C ASP A 5 -16.92 -33.93 -3.81
N PRO A 6 -16.80 -32.86 -4.63
CA PRO A 6 -15.61 -32.03 -4.63
C PRO A 6 -15.41 -31.39 -3.25
N ALA A 7 -14.15 -31.31 -2.82
CA ALA A 7 -13.83 -30.62 -1.57
C ALA A 7 -14.35 -29.16 -1.63
N PRO A 8 -14.94 -28.62 -0.54
CA PRO A 8 -15.54 -27.28 -0.54
C PRO A 8 -14.62 -26.18 -1.09
N GLY A 9 -13.29 -26.29 -0.89
CA GLY A 9 -12.31 -25.37 -1.44
C GLY A 9 -12.22 -25.39 -2.96
N MET A 10 -12.50 -26.54 -3.61
CA MET A 10 -12.49 -26.64 -5.08
C MET A 10 -13.64 -25.86 -5.71
N GLU A 11 -14.84 -25.92 -5.11
CA GLU A 11 -16.01 -25.18 -5.58
C GLU A 11 -15.81 -23.67 -5.42
N ILE A 12 -15.22 -23.22 -4.30
CA ILE A 12 -14.90 -21.81 -4.05
C ILE A 12 -13.91 -21.30 -5.10
N LEU A 13 -12.83 -22.04 -5.36
CA LEU A 13 -11.82 -21.63 -6.35
C LEU A 13 -12.39 -21.66 -7.78
N ALA A 14 -13.20 -22.64 -8.14
CA ALA A 14 -13.89 -22.68 -9.41
C ALA A 14 -14.87 -21.51 -9.58
N GLY A 15 -15.64 -21.18 -8.55
CA GLY A 15 -16.52 -20.01 -8.52
C GLY A 15 -15.76 -18.71 -8.65
N PHE A 16 -14.65 -18.56 -7.95
CA PHE A 16 -13.76 -17.40 -8.03
C PHE A 16 -13.18 -17.20 -9.44
N THR A 17 -12.62 -18.26 -10.04
CA THR A 17 -12.07 -18.17 -11.42
C THR A 17 -13.15 -17.90 -12.45
N THR A 18 -14.35 -18.45 -12.28
CA THR A 18 -15.52 -18.15 -13.12
C THR A 18 -15.92 -16.68 -12.98
N ALA A 19 -15.97 -16.15 -11.75
CA ALA A 19 -16.31 -14.74 -11.49
C ALA A 19 -15.29 -13.77 -12.12
N LEU A 20 -14.02 -14.11 -12.12
CA LEU A 20 -12.99 -13.35 -12.85
C LEU A 20 -13.21 -13.42 -14.36
N ALA A 21 -13.42 -14.61 -14.91
CA ALA A 21 -13.58 -14.82 -16.36
C ALA A 21 -14.85 -14.15 -16.91
N THR A 22 -15.92 -14.08 -16.12
CA THR A 22 -17.19 -13.43 -16.51
C THR A 22 -17.22 -11.93 -16.21
N GLY A 23 -16.19 -11.38 -15.54
CA GLY A 23 -16.15 -9.98 -15.12
C GLY A 23 -17.04 -9.65 -13.92
N ALA A 24 -17.59 -10.64 -13.22
CA ALA A 24 -18.32 -10.43 -11.96
C ALA A 24 -17.40 -9.94 -10.83
N ILE A 25 -16.11 -10.28 -10.91
CA ILE A 25 -15.02 -9.65 -10.15
C ILE A 25 -14.15 -8.90 -11.13
N ARG A 26 -13.87 -7.64 -10.87
CA ARG A 26 -12.91 -6.80 -11.60
C ARG A 26 -11.61 -6.73 -10.84
N ILE A 27 -10.51 -6.59 -11.57
CA ILE A 27 -9.18 -6.36 -11.02
C ILE A 27 -8.84 -4.89 -11.26
N ILE A 28 -8.50 -4.17 -10.20
CA ILE A 28 -8.01 -2.79 -10.25
C ILE A 28 -6.53 -2.80 -9.90
N ASP A 29 -5.71 -2.19 -10.76
CA ASP A 29 -4.29 -2.00 -10.52
C ASP A 29 -4.09 -0.76 -9.63
N LEU A 30 -3.54 -0.95 -8.45
CA LEU A 30 -3.27 0.13 -7.49
C LEU A 30 -1.81 0.59 -7.53
N THR A 31 -1.09 0.28 -8.60
CA THR A 31 0.36 0.50 -8.72
C THR A 31 0.65 1.64 -9.67
N GLN A 32 1.45 2.59 -9.24
CA GLN A 32 1.99 3.62 -10.12
C GLN A 32 3.10 3.05 -11.00
N THR A 33 3.22 3.56 -12.23
CA THR A 33 4.30 3.15 -13.12
C THR A 33 5.64 3.62 -12.58
N LEU A 34 6.54 2.68 -12.29
CA LEU A 34 7.88 2.98 -11.84
C LEU A 34 8.77 3.31 -13.04
N GLY A 35 9.36 4.48 -13.03
CA GLY A 35 10.27 4.98 -14.06
C GLY A 35 11.36 5.87 -13.47
N PRO A 36 12.34 6.30 -14.27
CA PRO A 36 13.43 7.16 -13.80
C PRO A 36 12.97 8.49 -13.18
N ASP A 37 11.80 8.99 -13.62
CA ASP A 37 11.25 10.27 -13.15
C ASP A 37 10.32 10.09 -11.94
N PHE A 38 10.09 8.86 -11.46
CA PHE A 38 9.30 8.65 -10.26
C PHE A 38 10.01 9.25 -9.04
N PRO A 39 9.35 10.10 -8.24
CA PRO A 39 9.98 10.76 -7.11
C PRO A 39 10.47 9.75 -6.07
N SER A 40 11.75 9.79 -5.77
CA SER A 40 12.35 9.01 -4.67
C SER A 40 12.24 9.78 -3.37
N ILE A 41 12.18 9.05 -2.25
CA ILE A 41 12.28 9.68 -0.94
C ILE A 41 13.62 10.41 -0.82
N VAL A 42 13.58 11.67 -0.35
CA VAL A 42 14.76 12.47 -0.10
C VAL A 42 15.02 12.50 1.41
N MET A 43 16.14 11.95 1.80
CA MET A 43 16.57 11.94 3.20
C MET A 43 17.53 13.11 3.47
N PRO A 44 17.65 13.61 4.73
CA PRO A 44 18.67 14.55 5.11
C PRO A 44 20.07 14.11 4.65
N PRO A 45 20.94 15.03 4.20
CA PRO A 45 22.24 14.67 3.57
C PRO A 45 23.17 13.83 4.44
N GLU A 46 23.04 13.93 5.76
CA GLU A 46 23.83 13.17 6.75
C GLU A 46 23.39 11.72 6.93
N ILE A 47 22.24 11.35 6.35
CA ILE A 47 21.68 10.00 6.42
C ILE A 47 21.91 9.26 5.11
N GLY A 48 21.95 7.92 5.14
CA GLY A 48 22.07 7.11 3.94
C GLY A 48 20.95 7.39 2.93
N GLN A 49 21.30 7.58 1.66
CA GLN A 49 20.39 7.91 0.59
C GLN A 49 19.94 6.66 -0.15
N SER A 50 18.62 6.54 -0.43
CA SER A 50 18.09 5.58 -1.38
C SER A 50 18.51 5.96 -2.81
N ARG A 51 18.73 4.96 -3.65
CA ARG A 51 18.99 5.20 -5.08
C ARG A 51 17.68 5.41 -5.82
N ALA A 52 17.65 6.41 -6.70
CA ALA A 52 16.57 6.55 -7.67
C ALA A 52 16.52 5.33 -8.61
N PHE A 53 15.34 5.04 -9.14
CA PHE A 53 15.17 3.97 -10.13
C PHE A 53 16.05 4.24 -11.37
N ARG A 54 16.78 3.22 -11.80
CA ARG A 54 17.57 3.24 -13.03
C ARG A 54 17.33 1.96 -13.80
N MET A 55 17.23 2.11 -15.10
CA MET A 55 17.15 1.03 -16.06
C MET A 55 18.28 1.18 -17.06
N GLU A 56 19.13 0.16 -17.15
CA GLU A 56 20.27 0.07 -18.06
C GLU A 56 19.98 -1.02 -19.10
N GLU A 57 19.86 -0.61 -20.36
CA GLU A 57 19.59 -1.53 -21.46
C GLU A 57 20.79 -2.45 -21.72
N ILE A 58 20.57 -3.77 -21.66
CA ILE A 58 21.57 -4.78 -22.00
C ILE A 58 21.54 -5.05 -23.49
N SER A 59 20.34 -5.27 -24.08
CA SER A 59 20.14 -5.44 -25.53
C SER A 59 18.70 -5.12 -25.91
N ARG A 60 18.49 -4.75 -27.17
CA ARG A 60 17.16 -4.50 -27.73
C ARG A 60 17.10 -5.00 -29.17
N TYR A 61 17.03 -6.32 -29.39
CA TYR A 61 16.96 -6.94 -30.70
C TYR A 61 18.07 -6.50 -31.65
N ASP A 62 19.29 -6.30 -31.11
CA ASP A 62 20.48 -5.81 -31.79
C ASP A 62 21.64 -6.82 -31.71
N GLU A 63 22.87 -6.40 -32.10
CA GLU A 63 24.05 -7.26 -32.08
C GLU A 63 24.43 -7.78 -30.68
N ARG A 64 23.96 -7.13 -29.59
CA ARG A 64 24.16 -7.57 -28.20
C ARG A 64 23.20 -8.71 -27.82
N GLY A 65 22.16 -8.96 -28.63
CA GLY A 65 21.17 -10.02 -28.41
C GLY A 65 19.99 -9.91 -29.38
N GLY A 66 20.11 -10.53 -30.57
CA GLY A 66 19.18 -10.34 -31.68
C GLY A 66 17.75 -10.83 -31.44
N ALA A 67 17.53 -11.70 -30.43
CA ALA A 67 16.22 -12.30 -30.16
C ALA A 67 15.51 -11.76 -28.90
N TRP A 68 16.13 -10.88 -28.13
CA TRP A 68 15.56 -10.42 -26.85
C TRP A 68 15.82 -8.94 -26.57
N TYR A 69 14.96 -8.39 -25.70
CA TYR A 69 15.09 -7.10 -25.05
C TYR A 69 15.08 -7.28 -23.53
N TRP A 70 16.09 -6.79 -22.86
CA TRP A 70 16.20 -6.85 -21.41
C TRP A 70 17.09 -5.77 -20.83
N ASN A 71 16.95 -5.54 -19.51
CA ASN A 71 17.62 -4.46 -18.81
C ASN A 71 18.14 -4.94 -17.45
N ASN A 72 19.18 -4.29 -16.95
CA ASN A 72 19.49 -4.26 -15.54
C ASN A 72 18.63 -3.20 -14.84
N LEU A 73 18.18 -3.48 -13.61
CA LEU A 73 17.45 -2.54 -12.78
C LEU A 73 18.27 -2.24 -11.53
N SER A 74 18.27 -0.97 -11.09
CA SER A 74 18.85 -0.53 -9.83
C SER A 74 17.92 0.47 -9.16
N PHE A 75 17.50 0.17 -7.92
CA PHE A 75 16.60 0.98 -7.11
C PHE A 75 16.72 0.61 -5.63
N GLY A 76 16.24 1.47 -4.72
CA GLY A 76 16.06 1.12 -3.32
C GLY A 76 14.83 0.25 -3.08
N GLU A 77 14.81 -0.53 -2.01
CA GLU A 77 13.66 -1.37 -1.64
C GLU A 77 12.36 -0.57 -1.50
N HIS A 78 12.45 0.68 -1.03
CA HIS A 78 11.32 1.58 -0.79
C HIS A 78 11.19 2.60 -1.93
N THR A 79 10.90 2.12 -3.14
CA THR A 79 10.80 2.95 -4.36
C THR A 79 9.48 2.70 -5.09
N GLY A 80 8.80 3.78 -5.49
CA GLY A 80 7.51 3.70 -6.17
C GLY A 80 6.41 3.12 -5.28
N THR A 81 5.43 2.46 -5.87
CA THR A 81 4.47 1.65 -5.09
C THR A 81 5.22 0.48 -4.48
N HIS A 82 5.30 0.46 -3.14
CA HIS A 82 6.10 -0.53 -2.43
C HIS A 82 5.43 -1.01 -1.13
N PHE A 83 5.93 -2.13 -0.64
CA PHE A 83 5.55 -2.80 0.59
C PHE A 83 6.64 -2.57 1.64
N ASP A 84 6.23 -2.26 2.87
CA ASP A 84 7.10 -2.20 4.04
C ASP A 84 6.87 -3.40 4.95
N ALA A 85 7.94 -4.14 5.20
CA ALA A 85 7.98 -5.23 6.16
C ALA A 85 8.35 -4.72 7.57
N PRO A 86 7.96 -5.43 8.65
CA PRO A 86 8.22 -4.96 10.03
C PRO A 86 9.68 -4.65 10.33
N ILE A 87 10.63 -5.40 9.75
CA ILE A 87 12.08 -5.17 9.91
C ILE A 87 12.55 -3.81 9.39
N HIS A 88 11.75 -3.15 8.54
CA HIS A 88 12.04 -1.81 8.02
C HIS A 88 12.22 -0.79 9.13
N TRP A 89 11.50 -0.93 10.25
CA TRP A 89 11.54 0.02 11.34
C TRP A 89 12.17 -0.57 12.60
N VAL A 90 12.84 0.28 13.37
CA VAL A 90 13.53 -0.13 14.61
C VAL A 90 12.63 -0.87 15.60
N SER A 91 11.34 -0.55 15.65
CA SER A 91 10.37 -1.19 16.55
C SER A 91 10.00 -2.61 16.12
N GLY A 92 10.15 -2.95 14.83
CA GLY A 92 9.85 -4.28 14.29
C GLY A 92 11.06 -5.16 14.00
N ARG A 93 12.28 -4.63 14.18
CA ARG A 93 13.53 -5.27 13.75
C ARG A 93 13.79 -6.66 14.32
N ASP A 94 13.36 -6.90 15.56
CA ASP A 94 13.63 -8.14 16.29
C ASP A 94 12.41 -9.09 16.34
N LEU A 95 11.33 -8.75 15.60
CA LEU A 95 10.14 -9.58 15.55
C LEU A 95 10.37 -10.84 14.68
N PRO A 96 9.74 -11.98 15.01
CA PRO A 96 9.73 -13.15 14.14
C PRO A 96 8.98 -12.81 12.82
N ASN A 97 9.41 -13.43 11.72
CA ASN A 97 8.77 -13.25 10.40
C ASN A 97 8.67 -11.77 9.96
N SER A 98 9.69 -10.98 10.28
CA SER A 98 9.68 -9.53 10.06
C SER A 98 10.19 -9.09 8.68
N SER A 99 10.87 -9.97 7.92
CA SER A 99 11.45 -9.67 6.60
C SER A 99 10.60 -10.24 5.45
N THR A 100 10.75 -9.68 4.26
CA THR A 100 9.92 -10.05 3.08
C THR A 100 10.02 -11.52 2.69
N ASP A 101 11.11 -12.20 3.01
CA ASP A 101 11.31 -13.65 2.77
C ASP A 101 10.69 -14.55 3.82
N THR A 102 10.32 -14.00 4.99
CA THR A 102 9.81 -14.78 6.15
C THR A 102 8.35 -14.52 6.47
N ILE A 103 7.74 -13.43 5.98
CA ILE A 103 6.32 -13.11 6.19
C ILE A 103 5.44 -14.28 5.74
N PRO A 104 4.41 -14.67 6.53
CA PRO A 104 3.47 -15.70 6.13
C PRO A 104 2.73 -15.33 4.83
N VAL A 105 2.77 -16.20 3.83
CA VAL A 105 2.17 -15.93 2.50
C VAL A 105 0.66 -15.68 2.54
N ALA A 106 -0.03 -16.17 3.58
CA ALA A 106 -1.45 -15.91 3.80
C ALA A 106 -1.75 -14.43 4.03
N ASP A 107 -0.78 -13.64 4.51
CA ASP A 107 -0.94 -12.21 4.78
C ASP A 107 -0.88 -11.36 3.49
N PHE A 108 -0.45 -11.93 2.37
CA PHE A 108 -0.40 -11.22 1.09
C PHE A 108 -1.73 -11.13 0.35
N ILE A 109 -2.77 -11.83 0.85
CA ILE A 109 -4.13 -11.74 0.31
C ILE A 109 -5.07 -11.48 1.50
N ALA A 110 -5.68 -10.30 1.54
CA ALA A 110 -6.52 -9.90 2.67
C ALA A 110 -7.64 -8.94 2.24
N PRO A 111 -8.73 -8.86 3.01
CA PRO A 111 -9.75 -7.83 2.82
C PRO A 111 -9.15 -6.42 2.89
N ALA A 112 -9.80 -5.46 2.24
CA ALA A 112 -9.41 -4.05 2.30
C ALA A 112 -10.64 -3.16 2.44
N VAL A 113 -10.48 -2.06 3.18
CA VAL A 113 -11.42 -0.95 3.26
C VAL A 113 -10.74 0.34 2.80
N VAL A 114 -11.52 1.26 2.24
CA VAL A 114 -11.04 2.57 1.78
C VAL A 114 -11.70 3.66 2.61
N ILE A 115 -10.90 4.45 3.30
CA ILE A 115 -11.34 5.66 3.99
C ILE A 115 -11.04 6.84 3.07
N ASP A 116 -12.09 7.46 2.56
CA ASP A 116 -11.97 8.58 1.62
C ASP A 116 -11.73 9.88 2.39
N CYS A 117 -10.52 10.40 2.29
CA CYS A 117 -10.05 11.68 2.84
C CYS A 117 -9.69 12.66 1.71
N SER A 118 -10.11 12.41 0.47
CA SER A 118 -9.66 13.20 -0.69
C SER A 118 -10.09 14.66 -0.61
N LYS A 119 -11.28 14.93 -0.05
CA LYS A 119 -11.81 16.28 0.12
C LYS A 119 -11.02 17.06 1.18
N GLU A 120 -10.75 16.43 2.31
CA GLU A 120 -9.98 17.02 3.42
C GLU A 120 -8.54 17.26 2.99
N SER A 121 -7.92 16.29 2.32
CA SER A 121 -6.56 16.39 1.79
C SER A 121 -6.40 17.44 0.70
N ALA A 122 -7.45 17.70 -0.08
CA ALA A 122 -7.45 18.78 -1.06
C ALA A 122 -7.56 20.18 -0.41
N ALA A 123 -8.19 20.26 0.76
CA ALA A 123 -8.33 21.51 1.53
C ALA A 123 -7.11 21.81 2.42
N ASP A 124 -6.46 20.75 2.92
CA ASP A 124 -5.30 20.83 3.81
C ASP A 124 -4.32 19.70 3.51
N ALA A 125 -3.12 20.05 3.03
CA ALA A 125 -2.07 19.09 2.73
C ALA A 125 -1.55 18.36 3.99
N ASP A 126 -1.68 18.96 5.17
CA ASP A 126 -1.30 18.38 6.45
C ASP A 126 -2.47 17.71 7.19
N PHE A 127 -3.54 17.38 6.47
CA PHE A 127 -4.71 16.71 7.04
C PHE A 127 -4.31 15.44 7.78
N LEU A 128 -4.81 15.28 9.02
CA LEU A 128 -4.61 14.11 9.85
C LEU A 128 -5.89 13.27 9.97
N LEU A 129 -5.81 12.01 9.55
CA LEU A 129 -6.86 11.02 9.80
C LEU A 129 -6.92 10.71 11.30
N THR A 130 -8.03 11.07 11.94
CA THR A 130 -8.22 10.90 13.39
C THR A 130 -9.09 9.69 13.74
N PRO A 131 -9.08 9.18 15.00
CA PRO A 131 -9.99 8.13 15.43
C PRO A 131 -11.47 8.50 15.28
N ASP A 132 -11.83 9.76 15.45
CA ASP A 132 -13.22 10.19 15.30
C ASP A 132 -13.66 10.20 13.83
N PHE A 133 -12.77 10.55 12.90
CA PHE A 133 -13.04 10.40 11.47
C PHE A 133 -13.25 8.92 11.09
N ILE A 134 -12.43 8.02 11.62
CA ILE A 134 -12.58 6.56 11.40
C ILE A 134 -13.92 6.07 11.95
N LYS A 135 -14.30 6.48 13.18
CA LYS A 135 -15.58 6.09 13.78
C LYS A 135 -16.78 6.64 13.00
N ALA A 136 -16.69 7.88 12.49
CA ALA A 136 -17.72 8.45 11.62
C ALA A 136 -17.85 7.66 10.31
N TRP A 137 -16.73 7.25 9.69
CA TRP A 137 -16.72 6.36 8.53
C TRP A 137 -17.38 5.00 8.87
N GLU A 138 -17.03 4.38 10.01
CA GLU A 138 -17.61 3.13 10.46
C GLU A 138 -19.13 3.19 10.72
N ALA A 139 -19.63 4.33 11.19
CA ALA A 139 -21.06 4.52 11.39
C ALA A 139 -21.86 4.42 10.08
N VAL A 140 -21.23 4.70 8.95
CA VAL A 140 -21.85 4.62 7.61
C VAL A 140 -21.60 3.27 6.93
N HIS A 141 -20.38 2.73 7.06
CA HIS A 141 -19.91 1.61 6.25
C HIS A 141 -19.75 0.30 7.04
N GLY A 142 -19.96 0.34 8.35
CA GLY A 142 -19.75 -0.79 9.24
C GLY A 142 -18.33 -0.82 9.82
N LYS A 143 -18.17 -1.61 10.88
CA LYS A 143 -16.89 -1.72 11.60
C LYS A 143 -15.81 -2.31 10.69
N ILE A 144 -14.60 -1.73 10.75
CA ILE A 144 -13.41 -2.24 10.06
C ILE A 144 -13.13 -3.69 10.50
N PRO A 145 -13.05 -4.66 9.57
CA PRO A 145 -12.76 -6.06 9.90
C PRO A 145 -11.35 -6.24 10.47
N SER A 146 -11.19 -7.20 11.38
CA SER A 146 -9.84 -7.62 11.81
C SER A 146 -9.05 -8.19 10.62
N ARG A 147 -7.74 -8.03 10.66
CA ARG A 147 -6.82 -8.53 9.63
C ARG A 147 -7.09 -7.98 8.23
N CYS A 148 -7.64 -6.77 8.10
CA CYS A 148 -7.81 -6.11 6.81
C CYS A 148 -6.78 -5.00 6.59
N TRP A 149 -6.58 -4.62 5.33
CA TRP A 149 -5.88 -3.41 4.95
C TRP A 149 -6.82 -2.21 5.11
N VAL A 150 -6.31 -1.14 5.71
CA VAL A 150 -6.95 0.17 5.72
C VAL A 150 -6.24 1.06 4.73
N LEU A 151 -6.94 1.49 3.69
CA LEU A 151 -6.40 2.33 2.62
C LEU A 151 -6.93 3.75 2.79
N MET A 152 -6.05 4.72 3.01
CA MET A 152 -6.38 6.14 3.09
C MET A 152 -6.33 6.74 1.69
N ARG A 153 -7.50 7.02 1.11
CA ARG A 153 -7.60 7.72 -0.17
C ARG A 153 -7.44 9.22 0.05
N THR A 154 -6.53 9.82 -0.67
CA THR A 154 -6.19 11.25 -0.58
C THR A 154 -6.23 11.94 -1.95
N ASP A 155 -6.38 11.16 -3.04
CA ASP A 155 -6.20 11.58 -4.42
C ASP A 155 -4.79 12.18 -4.68
N TRP A 156 -3.82 11.90 -3.80
CA TRP A 156 -2.45 12.39 -3.93
C TRP A 156 -1.75 11.85 -5.16
N SER A 157 -2.06 10.62 -5.54
CA SER A 157 -1.55 9.95 -6.74
C SER A 157 -1.92 10.65 -8.05
N LYS A 158 -2.88 11.56 -8.03
CA LYS A 158 -3.27 12.39 -9.19
C LYS A 158 -2.32 13.56 -9.45
N LYS A 159 -1.40 13.84 -8.53
CA LYS A 159 -0.31 14.81 -8.71
C LYS A 159 0.78 14.19 -9.59
N THR A 160 0.88 14.63 -10.83
CA THR A 160 1.82 14.07 -11.84
C THR A 160 3.18 14.76 -11.83
N ASP A 161 3.27 15.96 -11.29
CA ASP A 161 4.53 16.66 -11.10
C ASP A 161 5.27 16.10 -9.87
N PRO A 162 6.55 15.65 -9.99
CA PRO A 162 7.31 15.09 -8.89
C PRO A 162 7.47 16.02 -7.68
N ALA A 163 7.66 17.33 -7.91
CA ALA A 163 7.81 18.30 -6.83
C ALA A 163 6.47 18.49 -6.09
N ALA A 164 5.35 18.58 -6.82
CA ALA A 164 4.02 18.65 -6.23
C ALA A 164 3.62 17.36 -5.51
N TYR A 165 4.11 16.19 -5.97
CA TYR A 165 3.88 14.91 -5.31
C TYR A 165 4.66 14.82 -3.99
N GLN A 166 5.92 15.24 -3.97
CA GLN A 166 6.75 15.29 -2.76
C GLN A 166 6.30 16.38 -1.79
N ASN A 167 5.88 17.53 -2.30
CA ASN A 167 5.35 18.69 -1.58
C ASN A 167 6.21 19.14 -0.38
N PHE A 168 7.49 19.43 -0.63
CA PHE A 168 8.42 19.99 0.35
C PHE A 168 8.46 21.51 0.30
N ASP A 169 8.60 22.11 1.47
CA ASP A 169 9.00 23.50 1.64
C ASP A 169 10.18 23.63 2.62
N GLU A 170 10.42 24.83 3.17
CA GLU A 170 11.51 25.11 4.11
C GLU A 170 11.31 24.43 5.48
N VAL A 171 10.08 24.08 5.85
CA VAL A 171 9.74 23.45 7.12
C VAL A 171 9.83 21.93 7.02
N GLY A 172 9.54 21.36 5.84
CA GLY A 172 9.57 19.93 5.61
C GLY A 172 8.56 19.46 4.57
N GLN A 173 8.17 18.19 4.63
CA GLN A 173 7.19 17.61 3.75
C GLN A 173 5.76 17.87 4.26
N HIS A 174 4.86 18.20 3.35
CA HIS A 174 3.44 18.43 3.62
C HIS A 174 2.59 17.42 2.86
N THR A 175 2.27 16.32 3.50
CA THR A 175 1.40 15.26 2.96
C THR A 175 0.43 14.76 4.02
N PRO A 176 -0.83 14.42 3.67
CA PRO A 176 -1.78 13.89 4.62
C PRO A 176 -1.39 12.49 5.10
N GLY A 177 -1.80 12.15 6.32
CA GLY A 177 -1.55 10.84 6.90
C GLY A 177 -2.36 10.60 8.18
N PRO A 178 -2.16 9.48 8.89
CA PRO A 178 -2.84 9.22 10.15
C PRO A 178 -2.16 9.96 11.31
N ASP A 179 -2.97 10.41 12.28
CA ASP A 179 -2.42 10.84 13.55
C ASP A 179 -1.99 9.64 14.42
N PRO A 180 -1.17 9.85 15.49
CA PRO A 180 -0.70 8.75 16.33
C PRO A 180 -1.82 7.97 17.01
N ASP A 181 -2.92 8.63 17.38
CA ASP A 181 -4.06 7.97 18.04
C ASP A 181 -4.88 7.14 17.06
N ALA A 182 -5.01 7.59 15.80
CA ALA A 182 -5.64 6.80 14.74
C ALA A 182 -4.88 5.50 14.49
N VAL A 183 -3.54 5.55 14.44
CA VAL A 183 -2.72 4.35 14.25
C VAL A 183 -2.93 3.37 15.41
N ARG A 184 -2.89 3.86 16.66
CA ARG A 184 -3.14 3.03 17.85
C ARG A 184 -4.57 2.46 17.87
N PHE A 185 -5.56 3.25 17.47
CA PHE A 185 -6.95 2.79 17.36
C PHE A 185 -7.09 1.66 16.34
N LEU A 186 -6.50 1.81 15.16
CA LEU A 186 -6.51 0.78 14.13
C LEU A 186 -5.84 -0.52 14.58
N LEU A 187 -4.74 -0.42 15.30
CA LEU A 187 -4.05 -1.60 15.83
C LEU A 187 -4.81 -2.25 16.99
N ASN A 188 -5.14 -1.48 18.03
CA ASN A 188 -5.60 -2.04 19.29
C ASN A 188 -7.10 -2.38 19.28
N GLU A 189 -7.90 -1.59 18.53
CA GLU A 189 -9.35 -1.70 18.51
C GLU A 189 -9.89 -2.40 17.26
N ARG A 190 -9.08 -2.50 16.20
CA ARG A 190 -9.48 -3.07 14.91
C ARG A 190 -8.59 -4.23 14.47
N ASP A 191 -7.42 -4.40 15.07
CA ASP A 191 -6.46 -5.47 14.74
C ASP A 191 -6.19 -5.54 13.23
N VAL A 192 -5.92 -4.39 12.60
CA VAL A 192 -5.70 -4.32 11.15
C VAL A 192 -4.44 -5.05 10.72
N LEU A 193 -4.39 -5.51 9.48
CA LEU A 193 -3.24 -6.17 8.89
C LEU A 193 -2.15 -5.17 8.48
N GLY A 194 -2.56 -4.01 8.00
CA GLY A 194 -1.65 -2.97 7.55
C GLY A 194 -2.38 -1.69 7.17
N PHE A 195 -1.61 -0.67 6.86
CA PHE A 195 -2.07 0.64 6.43
C PHE A 195 -1.48 0.98 5.05
N GLY A 196 -2.29 1.53 4.15
CA GLY A 196 -1.86 1.92 2.82
C GLY A 196 -2.28 3.34 2.46
N THR A 197 -1.45 4.04 1.66
CA THR A 197 -1.68 5.42 1.26
C THR A 197 -1.19 5.71 -0.16
N GLU A 198 -1.65 6.81 -0.74
CA GLU A 198 -1.21 7.31 -2.04
C GLU A 198 0.03 8.22 -1.95
N THR A 199 0.45 8.61 -0.74
CA THR A 199 1.61 9.49 -0.48
C THR A 199 2.92 8.72 -0.44
N ILE A 200 4.05 9.44 -0.48
CA ILE A 200 5.36 8.91 -0.13
C ILE A 200 5.42 8.82 1.40
N GLY A 201 5.40 7.63 1.94
CA GLY A 201 5.32 7.40 3.38
C GLY A 201 3.89 7.12 3.85
N THR A 202 3.75 6.15 4.77
CA THR A 202 2.50 5.85 5.46
C THR A 202 2.19 6.84 6.58
N ASP A 203 3.15 7.64 6.99
CA ASP A 203 2.97 8.75 7.94
C ASP A 203 2.60 10.06 7.24
N ALA A 204 2.04 11.00 7.99
CA ALA A 204 1.88 12.38 7.55
C ALA A 204 3.26 13.05 7.31
N GLY A 205 3.33 14.01 6.39
CA GLY A 205 4.61 14.68 6.06
C GLY A 205 5.32 15.29 7.27
N GLN A 206 4.56 15.84 8.23
CA GLN A 206 5.08 16.44 9.46
C GLN A 206 5.37 15.45 10.60
N ALA A 207 5.29 14.15 10.34
CA ALA A 207 5.37 13.10 11.37
C ALA A 207 6.73 12.99 12.07
N ALA A 208 7.78 13.60 11.55
CA ALA A 208 9.05 13.74 12.25
C ALA A 208 8.92 14.48 13.60
N HIS A 209 7.90 15.35 13.73
CA HIS A 209 7.62 16.16 14.91
C HIS A 209 6.64 15.49 15.89
N PHE A 210 6.10 14.33 15.56
CA PHE A 210 5.17 13.60 16.42
C PHE A 210 5.92 12.80 17.51
N LEU A 211 5.17 12.27 18.47
CA LEU A 211 5.71 11.46 19.56
C LEU A 211 5.00 10.09 19.62
N PRO A 212 5.66 8.96 19.30
CA PRO A 212 7.01 8.91 18.72
C PRO A 212 7.07 9.51 17.30
N PRO A 213 8.25 9.88 16.79
CA PRO A 213 8.40 10.27 15.40
C PRO A 213 7.96 9.13 14.47
N TYR A 214 7.29 9.48 13.36
CA TYR A 214 6.76 8.53 12.37
C TYR A 214 5.89 7.44 13.01
N PRO A 215 4.78 7.81 13.64
CA PRO A 215 3.99 6.90 14.48
C PRO A 215 3.36 5.74 13.69
N CYS A 216 3.04 5.93 12.39
CA CYS A 216 2.52 4.84 11.58
C CYS A 216 3.59 3.75 11.38
N HIS A 217 4.79 4.11 10.94
CA HIS A 217 5.91 3.17 10.88
C HIS A 217 6.19 2.56 12.26
N TYR A 218 6.29 3.40 13.29
CA TYR A 218 6.67 2.93 14.62
C TYR A 218 5.70 1.90 15.19
N TYR A 219 4.40 2.20 15.18
CA TYR A 219 3.40 1.32 15.80
C TYR A 219 3.03 0.13 14.90
N MET A 220 2.82 0.35 13.58
CA MET A 220 2.45 -0.74 12.67
C MET A 220 3.56 -1.80 12.61
N HIS A 221 4.79 -1.40 12.35
CA HIS A 221 5.91 -2.35 12.25
C HIS A 221 6.24 -2.97 13.60
N GLY A 222 6.16 -2.21 14.71
CA GLY A 222 6.33 -2.73 16.06
C GLY A 222 5.29 -3.76 16.48
N ALA A 223 4.11 -3.74 15.86
CA ALA A 223 3.05 -4.73 16.02
C ALA A 223 3.13 -5.88 14.98
N GLY A 224 4.17 -5.93 14.15
CA GLY A 224 4.29 -6.91 13.07
C GLY A 224 3.27 -6.69 11.94
N ARG A 225 2.87 -5.44 11.70
CA ARG A 225 1.94 -5.04 10.64
C ARG A 225 2.69 -4.35 9.51
N TYR A 226 2.03 -4.21 8.36
CA TYR A 226 2.64 -3.85 7.09
C TYR A 226 2.26 -2.46 6.61
N GLY A 227 3.10 -1.88 5.75
CA GLY A 227 2.83 -0.63 5.03
C GLY A 227 2.68 -0.85 3.53
N LEU A 228 1.81 -0.04 2.87
CA LEU A 228 1.76 0.10 1.42
C LEU A 228 1.81 1.59 1.09
N GLN A 229 2.74 1.99 0.24
CA GLN A 229 2.98 3.38 -0.09
C GLN A 229 2.86 3.64 -1.59
N CYS A 230 2.63 4.91 -1.94
CA CYS A 230 2.50 5.36 -3.33
C CYS A 230 1.44 4.57 -4.12
N LEU A 231 0.33 4.20 -3.49
CA LEU A 231 -0.81 3.57 -4.17
C LEU A 231 -1.45 4.56 -5.15
N THR A 232 -2.26 4.04 -6.07
CA THR A 232 -3.08 4.84 -6.99
C THR A 232 -4.45 4.20 -7.19
N ASN A 233 -5.36 4.90 -7.88
CA ASN A 233 -6.69 4.37 -8.24
C ASN A 233 -7.56 3.96 -7.04
N LEU A 234 -7.33 4.50 -5.84
CA LEU A 234 -8.16 4.21 -4.66
C LEU A 234 -9.59 4.74 -4.83
N ASP A 235 -9.80 5.72 -5.70
CA ASP A 235 -11.12 6.25 -6.10
C ASP A 235 -11.97 5.25 -6.90
N LEU A 236 -11.36 4.19 -7.44
CA LEU A 236 -12.06 3.12 -8.16
C LEU A 236 -12.55 1.99 -7.25
N LEU A 237 -12.18 2.01 -5.97
CA LEU A 237 -12.56 1.02 -4.99
C LEU A 237 -13.81 1.44 -4.21
N PRO A 238 -14.72 0.49 -3.87
CA PRO A 238 -15.77 0.75 -2.90
C PRO A 238 -15.18 0.93 -1.49
N PRO A 239 -15.89 1.61 -0.58
CA PRO A 239 -15.45 1.75 0.81
C PRO A 239 -15.17 0.41 1.50
N THR A 240 -15.93 -0.64 1.16
CA THR A 240 -15.81 -2.00 1.71
C THR A 240 -16.01 -3.04 0.61
N GLY A 241 -15.60 -4.31 0.88
CA GLY A 241 -15.83 -5.43 -0.05
C GLY A 241 -14.74 -5.66 -1.07
N SER A 242 -13.62 -4.94 -0.95
CA SER A 242 -12.41 -5.22 -1.74
C SER A 242 -11.54 -6.26 -1.05
N SER A 243 -10.71 -6.96 -1.85
CA SER A 243 -9.60 -7.79 -1.35
C SER A 243 -8.33 -7.38 -2.09
N LEU A 244 -7.21 -7.27 -1.37
CA LEU A 244 -5.91 -6.98 -1.95
C LEU A 244 -5.09 -8.24 -2.19
N ILE A 245 -4.29 -8.19 -3.24
CA ILE A 245 -3.16 -9.09 -3.51
C ILE A 245 -1.92 -8.20 -3.52
N ALA A 246 -1.05 -8.35 -2.51
CA ALA A 246 0.09 -7.45 -2.29
C ALA A 246 1.36 -8.21 -1.86
N PRO A 247 1.85 -9.21 -2.61
CA PRO A 247 3.08 -9.94 -2.30
C PRO A 247 4.31 -9.09 -2.68
N PRO A 248 5.21 -8.76 -1.72
CA PRO A 248 6.51 -8.19 -2.04
C PRO A 248 7.43 -9.19 -2.73
N LEU A 249 8.53 -8.73 -3.31
CA LEU A 249 9.61 -9.60 -3.75
C LEU A 249 10.16 -10.37 -2.53
N LYS A 250 10.41 -11.67 -2.71
CA LYS A 250 11.00 -12.51 -1.66
C LYS A 250 12.51 -12.29 -1.59
N ILE A 251 12.92 -11.19 -0.98
CA ILE A 251 14.32 -10.81 -0.80
C ILE A 251 14.80 -11.32 0.56
N GLN A 252 15.92 -12.01 0.60
CA GLN A 252 16.52 -12.49 1.85
C GLN A 252 16.80 -11.30 2.79
N GLN A 253 16.18 -11.32 3.97
CA GLN A 253 16.24 -10.24 4.96
C GLN A 253 15.79 -8.87 4.41
N GLY A 254 14.97 -8.84 3.34
CA GLY A 254 14.48 -7.62 2.74
C GLY A 254 13.56 -6.85 3.67
N SER A 255 13.76 -5.52 3.74
CA SER A 255 12.95 -4.63 4.56
C SER A 255 11.66 -4.18 3.84
N GLY A 256 11.61 -4.34 2.54
CA GLY A 256 10.49 -4.00 1.67
C GLY A 256 10.80 -4.33 0.22
N SER A 257 9.91 -4.00 -0.67
CA SER A 257 10.19 -3.99 -2.11
C SER A 257 9.12 -3.28 -2.92
N PRO A 258 9.44 -2.74 -4.11
CA PRO A 258 8.43 -2.45 -5.10
C PRO A 258 7.62 -3.71 -5.41
N LEU A 259 6.31 -3.51 -5.63
CA LEU A 259 5.41 -4.61 -5.97
C LEU A 259 4.29 -4.12 -6.88
N ARG A 260 3.51 -5.03 -7.41
CA ARG A 260 2.26 -4.71 -8.10
C ARG A 260 1.08 -5.05 -7.21
N VAL A 261 0.43 -4.03 -6.63
CA VAL A 261 -0.76 -4.17 -5.78
C VAL A 261 -1.99 -4.27 -6.65
N LEU A 262 -2.76 -5.33 -6.47
CA LEU A 262 -4.01 -5.55 -7.17
C LEU A 262 -5.18 -5.57 -6.18
N ALA A 263 -6.27 -4.89 -6.52
CA ALA A 263 -7.53 -5.00 -5.79
C ALA A 263 -8.55 -5.81 -6.59
N LEU A 264 -9.16 -6.78 -5.93
CA LEU A 264 -10.31 -7.51 -6.44
C LEU A 264 -11.56 -6.82 -5.92
N VAL A 265 -12.45 -6.37 -6.84
CA VAL A 265 -13.66 -5.65 -6.48
C VAL A 265 -14.89 -6.24 -7.18
N PRO A 266 -16.08 -6.22 -6.57
CA PRO A 266 -17.31 -6.59 -7.25
C PRO A 266 -17.54 -5.74 -8.50
N ALA A 267 -18.06 -6.32 -9.57
CA ALA A 267 -18.37 -5.57 -10.80
C ALA A 267 -19.39 -4.45 -10.59
N ASN A 268 -20.31 -4.66 -9.66
CA ASN A 268 -21.32 -3.68 -9.24
C ASN A 268 -21.26 -3.55 -7.71
N PRO A 269 -20.36 -2.70 -7.16
CA PRO A 269 -20.38 -2.46 -5.73
C PRO A 269 -21.72 -1.85 -5.34
N ALA A 270 -22.37 -2.44 -4.33
CA ALA A 270 -23.60 -1.88 -3.76
C ALA A 270 -23.30 -0.47 -3.25
N GLY A 271 -23.83 0.57 -3.89
CA GLY A 271 -23.67 1.96 -3.49
C GLY A 271 -22.90 2.87 -4.46
N ALA A 272 -22.34 2.38 -5.56
CA ALA A 272 -21.82 3.25 -6.60
C ALA A 272 -22.98 3.83 -7.41
N SER A 273 -23.56 4.96 -6.99
CA SER A 273 -24.39 5.77 -7.85
C SER A 273 -23.47 6.33 -8.94
N ARG A 274 -23.82 6.07 -10.20
CA ARG A 274 -23.21 6.80 -11.32
C ARG A 274 -23.52 8.29 -11.12
N ALA A 275 -22.50 9.07 -10.73
CA ALA A 275 -22.54 10.53 -10.84
C ALA A 275 -22.22 10.92 -12.28
#